data_c614998c50955a0287a32536e9b85945
#
_entry.id   c614998c50955a0287a32536e9b85945
#
_cell.length_a   1.000
_cell.length_b   1.000
_cell.length_c   1.000
_cell.angle_alpha   90.00
_cell.angle_beta   90.00
_cell.angle_gamma   90.00
#
_symmetry.space_group_name_H-M   'P 1'
#
loop_
_entity.id
_entity.type
_entity.pdbx_description
1 polymer ?
#
loop_
_entity_poly.entity_id
_entity_poly.type
_entity_poly.pdbx_seq_one_letter_code
_entity_poly.pdbx_strand_id
1 'polypeptide(L)'
;MSSTRLLKNARLINKPTAENDQYTFSSSYCLSIYPINAAYTFIPKNACSSLRFSVAVANGFLADLRDIEWIHWNNQTFIASQREVCLASYTFVILRCPFTRVASSFLDLIVEASFDFKDSAGNKVSINFNDFLSIIKSQQRTQRDQHWRNQSDFLHYEKYDDYFCLESFSKAIDKLNSKEFKVYDTRS
;
A
#
# COMPACT_ATOMS: atom_id res chain seq x y z
N MET A 1 -26.55 12.92 -4.38
CA MET A 1 -25.94 13.06 -3.05
C MET A 1 -24.81 12.08 -2.95
N SER A 2 -23.57 12.52 -2.77
CA SER A 2 -22.44 11.61 -2.55
C SER A 2 -22.66 10.93 -1.18
N SER A 3 -22.81 9.61 -1.17
CA SER A 3 -22.89 8.87 0.09
C SER A 3 -21.52 8.93 0.77
N THR A 4 -21.49 9.33 2.02
CA THR A 4 -20.26 9.32 2.81
C THR A 4 -19.67 7.91 2.88
N ARG A 5 -18.38 7.78 2.61
CA ARG A 5 -17.68 6.49 2.65
C ARG A 5 -17.60 5.96 4.07
N LEU A 6 -17.81 4.66 4.24
CA LEU A 6 -17.66 3.99 5.53
C LEU A 6 -16.21 3.51 5.70
N LEU A 7 -15.59 3.94 6.80
CA LEU A 7 -14.21 3.61 7.10
C LEU A 7 -14.16 2.38 8.03
N LYS A 8 -13.43 1.35 7.59
CA LYS A 8 -13.42 0.00 8.18
C LYS A 8 -13.12 -0.02 9.68
N ASN A 9 -12.19 0.79 10.13
CA ASN A 9 -11.72 0.76 11.52
C ASN A 9 -12.23 1.95 12.35
N ALA A 10 -13.04 2.86 11.77
CA ALA A 10 -13.44 4.10 12.46
C ALA A 10 -14.43 3.87 13.61
N ARG A 11 -15.19 2.76 13.58
CA ARG A 11 -16.26 2.48 14.52
C ARG A 11 -15.83 1.67 15.75
N LEU A 12 -14.60 1.21 15.78
CA LEU A 12 -14.25 0.09 16.66
C LEU A 12 -14.05 0.46 18.14
N ILE A 13 -14.09 1.73 18.54
CA ILE A 13 -13.72 2.04 19.93
C ILE A 13 -14.36 3.35 20.43
N ASN A 14 -14.76 3.36 21.70
CA ASN A 14 -15.06 4.57 22.49
C ASN A 14 -13.77 5.38 22.79
N LYS A 15 -12.90 5.53 21.78
CA LYS A 15 -11.63 6.24 21.85
C LYS A 15 -11.53 7.23 20.70
N PRO A 16 -10.78 8.33 20.87
CA PRO A 16 -10.43 9.20 19.75
C PRO A 16 -9.81 8.42 18.59
N THR A 17 -10.11 8.78 17.36
CA THR A 17 -9.59 8.10 16.16
C THR A 17 -8.07 8.05 16.14
N ALA A 18 -7.40 9.07 16.70
CA ALA A 18 -5.94 9.13 16.82
C ALA A 18 -5.36 8.05 17.76
N GLU A 19 -6.16 7.51 18.68
CA GLU A 19 -5.76 6.43 19.60
C GLU A 19 -6.11 5.04 19.05
N ASN A 20 -6.67 4.98 17.85
CA ASN A 20 -7.02 3.73 17.17
C ASN A 20 -5.88 3.32 16.22
N ASP A 21 -4.98 2.48 16.70
CA ASP A 21 -3.79 2.04 15.97
C ASP A 21 -4.12 1.44 14.60
N GLN A 22 -5.23 0.71 14.47
CA GLN A 22 -5.63 0.12 13.19
C GLN A 22 -6.13 1.16 12.20
N TYR A 23 -6.89 2.15 12.68
CA TYR A 23 -7.33 3.27 11.87
C TYR A 23 -6.13 4.11 11.42
N THR A 24 -5.28 4.50 12.35
CA THR A 24 -4.07 5.28 12.09
C THR A 24 -3.13 4.56 11.11
N PHE A 25 -2.93 3.25 11.29
CA PHE A 25 -2.15 2.45 10.37
C PHE A 25 -2.76 2.46 8.96
N SER A 26 -4.05 2.11 8.81
CA SER A 26 -4.66 2.04 7.48
C SER A 26 -4.77 3.40 6.79
N SER A 27 -4.98 4.48 7.53
CA SER A 27 -5.05 5.84 6.97
C SER A 27 -3.72 6.29 6.38
N SER A 28 -2.58 5.89 6.97
CA SER A 28 -1.25 6.24 6.46
C SER A 28 -0.90 5.59 5.11
N TYR A 29 -1.73 4.66 4.64
CA TYR A 29 -1.59 4.01 3.34
C TYR A 29 -2.67 4.42 2.32
N CYS A 30 -3.46 5.43 2.63
CA CYS A 30 -4.49 5.94 1.73
C CYS A 30 -4.00 7.24 1.07
N LEU A 31 -3.90 7.27 -0.25
CA LEU A 31 -3.39 8.40 -1.03
C LEU A 31 -4.52 9.08 -1.80
N SER A 32 -4.51 10.41 -1.83
CA SER A 32 -5.41 11.23 -2.65
C SER A 32 -4.91 11.34 -4.09
N ILE A 33 -5.83 11.23 -5.04
CA ILE A 33 -5.63 11.51 -6.47
C ILE A 33 -6.52 12.69 -6.81
N TYR A 34 -5.94 13.89 -6.79
CA TYR A 34 -6.68 15.16 -6.83
C TYR A 34 -7.52 15.37 -8.09
N PRO A 35 -6.99 15.13 -9.31
CA PRO A 35 -7.74 15.45 -10.54
C PRO A 35 -9.06 14.72 -10.68
N ILE A 36 -9.16 13.50 -10.12
CA ILE A 36 -10.36 12.65 -10.23
C ILE A 36 -11.09 12.48 -8.89
N ASN A 37 -10.68 13.23 -7.86
CA ASN A 37 -11.20 13.09 -6.49
C ASN A 37 -11.29 11.63 -6.03
N ALA A 38 -10.21 10.87 -6.21
CA ALA A 38 -10.14 9.46 -5.85
C ALA A 38 -9.20 9.21 -4.66
N ALA A 39 -9.40 8.08 -4.00
CA ALA A 39 -8.49 7.57 -2.98
C ALA A 39 -8.01 6.17 -3.34
N TYR A 40 -6.68 6.00 -3.30
CA TYR A 40 -5.99 4.75 -3.54
C TYR A 40 -5.36 4.23 -2.25
N THR A 41 -5.70 3.02 -1.83
CA THR A 41 -4.99 2.35 -0.73
C THR A 41 -3.84 1.54 -1.29
N PHE A 42 -2.60 2.01 -1.04
CA PHE A 42 -1.44 1.26 -1.47
C PHE A 42 -1.04 0.18 -0.46
N ILE A 43 -0.64 -0.97 -0.97
CA ILE A 43 -0.13 -2.08 -0.19
C ILE A 43 1.28 -2.40 -0.71
N PRO A 44 2.31 -2.41 0.13
CA PRO A 44 3.66 -2.78 -0.28
C PRO A 44 3.68 -4.14 -0.99
N LYS A 45 4.48 -4.26 -2.06
CA LYS A 45 4.61 -5.44 -2.93
C LYS A 45 3.42 -5.72 -3.86
N ASN A 46 2.46 -4.77 -3.97
CA ASN A 46 1.29 -4.84 -4.85
C ASN A 46 1.34 -3.76 -5.95
N ALA A 47 2.44 -3.65 -6.68
CA ALA A 47 2.72 -2.58 -7.66
C ALA A 47 2.65 -1.16 -7.06
N CYS A 48 2.98 -1.04 -5.77
CA CYS A 48 2.86 0.23 -5.07
C CYS A 48 3.78 1.31 -5.65
N SER A 49 4.97 0.98 -6.14
CA SER A 49 5.89 1.96 -6.76
C SER A 49 5.29 2.56 -8.03
N SER A 50 4.79 1.72 -8.95
CA SER A 50 4.12 2.16 -10.18
C SER A 50 2.94 3.08 -9.89
N LEU A 51 2.07 2.69 -8.95
CA LEU A 51 0.87 3.47 -8.64
C LEU A 51 1.18 4.73 -7.84
N ARG A 52 2.14 4.70 -6.91
CA ARG A 52 2.56 5.90 -6.18
C ARG A 52 3.24 6.92 -7.11
N PHE A 53 4.04 6.43 -8.06
CA PHE A 53 4.58 7.29 -9.12
C PHE A 53 3.44 7.90 -9.96
N SER A 54 2.46 7.07 -10.36
CA SER A 54 1.29 7.54 -11.13
C SER A 54 0.48 8.59 -10.35
N VAL A 55 0.33 8.44 -9.03
CA VAL A 55 -0.30 9.44 -8.15
C VAL A 55 0.50 10.74 -8.15
N ALA A 56 1.83 10.66 -8.03
CA ALA A 56 2.69 11.84 -8.03
C ALA A 56 2.64 12.61 -9.35
N VAL A 57 2.58 11.89 -10.48
CA VAL A 57 2.39 12.50 -11.81
C VAL A 57 1.01 13.10 -11.94
N ALA A 58 -0.05 12.38 -11.58
CA ALA A 58 -1.41 12.88 -11.67
C ALA A 58 -1.64 14.14 -10.82
N ASN A 59 -1.01 14.20 -9.64
CA ASN A 59 -1.09 15.35 -8.75
C ASN A 59 -0.13 16.50 -9.13
N GLY A 60 0.62 16.38 -10.25
CA GLY A 60 1.45 17.45 -10.81
C GLY A 60 2.82 17.62 -10.16
N PHE A 61 3.32 16.63 -9.43
CA PHE A 61 4.64 16.69 -8.76
C PHE A 61 5.77 16.06 -9.57
N LEU A 62 5.47 15.06 -10.38
CA LEU A 62 6.46 14.41 -11.23
C LEU A 62 6.02 14.43 -12.69
N ALA A 63 6.98 14.43 -13.60
CA ALA A 63 6.74 14.41 -15.03
C ALA A 63 7.54 13.31 -15.76
N ASP A 64 8.63 12.85 -15.15
CA ASP A 64 9.58 11.92 -15.78
C ASP A 64 9.82 10.67 -14.92
N LEU A 65 9.83 9.50 -15.57
CA LEU A 65 10.12 8.21 -14.89
C LEU A 65 11.52 8.17 -14.25
N ARG A 66 12.46 9.00 -14.69
CA ARG A 66 13.80 9.13 -14.08
C ARG A 66 13.72 9.58 -12.62
N ASP A 67 12.64 10.23 -12.23
CA ASP A 67 12.43 10.75 -10.88
C ASP A 67 11.70 9.76 -9.97
N ILE A 68 11.61 8.49 -10.35
CA ILE A 68 10.85 7.47 -9.59
C ILE A 68 11.33 7.34 -8.14
N GLU A 69 12.62 7.53 -7.88
CA GLU A 69 13.17 7.48 -6.52
C GLU A 69 12.54 8.50 -5.57
N TRP A 70 11.99 9.59 -6.11
CA TRP A 70 11.29 10.62 -5.33
C TRP A 70 10.19 10.03 -4.45
N ILE A 71 9.46 8.99 -4.93
CA ILE A 71 8.37 8.36 -4.18
C ILE A 71 8.84 7.67 -2.90
N HIS A 72 10.10 7.25 -2.83
CA HIS A 72 10.66 6.58 -1.64
C HIS A 72 10.98 7.58 -0.52
N TRP A 73 11.37 8.80 -0.88
CA TRP A 73 11.67 9.87 0.07
C TRP A 73 10.42 10.67 0.48
N ASN A 74 9.38 10.64 -0.36
CA ASN A 74 8.17 11.45 -0.21
C ASN A 74 6.90 10.60 0.00
N ASN A 75 7.02 9.55 0.79
CA ASN A 75 5.95 8.59 1.05
C ASN A 75 4.66 9.20 1.57
N GLN A 76 4.74 10.32 2.27
CA GLN A 76 3.62 10.92 3.00
C GLN A 76 2.97 12.09 2.26
N THR A 77 3.54 12.54 1.14
CA THR A 77 3.12 13.77 0.46
C THR A 77 1.63 13.78 0.07
N PHE A 78 1.10 12.63 -0.33
CA PHE A 78 -0.29 12.52 -0.79
C PHE A 78 -1.18 11.71 0.14
N ILE A 79 -0.78 11.52 1.40
CA ILE A 79 -1.66 10.86 2.38
C ILE A 79 -2.97 11.63 2.47
N ALA A 80 -4.06 10.93 2.20
CA ALA A 80 -5.39 11.50 2.18
C ALA A 80 -5.80 11.96 3.59
N SER A 81 -6.25 13.20 3.69
CA SER A 81 -6.89 13.71 4.90
C SER A 81 -8.20 12.98 5.19
N GLN A 82 -8.69 13.05 6.42
CA GLN A 82 -9.99 12.45 6.77
C GLN A 82 -11.13 12.97 5.88
N ARG A 83 -11.09 14.25 5.49
CA ARG A 83 -12.08 14.82 4.58
C ARG A 83 -12.01 14.17 3.20
N GLU A 84 -10.81 14.01 2.65
CA GLU A 84 -10.61 13.42 1.32
C GLU A 84 -11.04 11.95 1.30
N VAL A 85 -10.68 11.15 2.31
CA VAL A 85 -11.14 9.76 2.38
C VAL A 85 -12.65 9.63 2.50
N CYS A 86 -13.31 10.53 3.24
CA CYS A 86 -14.78 10.51 3.38
C CYS A 86 -15.53 10.96 2.11
N LEU A 87 -14.93 11.87 1.33
CA LEU A 87 -15.56 12.50 0.17
C LEU A 87 -15.04 11.98 -1.18
N ALA A 88 -14.16 10.99 -1.18
CA ALA A 88 -13.63 10.41 -2.41
C ALA A 88 -14.76 9.90 -3.33
N SER A 89 -14.77 10.37 -4.57
CA SER A 89 -15.74 9.93 -5.58
C SER A 89 -15.51 8.51 -6.03
N TYR A 90 -14.23 8.08 -5.99
CA TYR A 90 -13.82 6.75 -6.40
C TYR A 90 -12.72 6.22 -5.46
N THR A 91 -12.82 4.95 -5.11
CA THR A 91 -11.86 4.29 -4.22
C THR A 91 -11.42 2.96 -4.81
N PHE A 92 -10.13 2.66 -4.77
CA PHE A 92 -9.63 1.39 -5.25
C PHE A 92 -8.42 0.88 -4.47
N VAL A 93 -8.17 -0.41 -4.61
CA VAL A 93 -7.02 -1.11 -4.02
C VAL A 93 -6.54 -2.20 -4.97
N ILE A 94 -5.22 -2.43 -4.99
CA ILE A 94 -4.62 -3.58 -5.68
C ILE A 94 -4.31 -4.65 -4.65
N LEU A 95 -4.88 -5.82 -4.82
CA LEU A 95 -4.58 -7.01 -4.03
C LEU A 95 -3.65 -7.95 -4.81
N ARG A 96 -2.93 -8.78 -4.11
CA ARG A 96 -2.03 -9.78 -4.65
C ARG A 96 -2.24 -11.11 -3.95
N CYS A 97 -2.01 -12.23 -4.64
CA CYS A 97 -1.96 -13.53 -3.97
C CYS A 97 -1.00 -13.46 -2.75
N PRO A 98 -1.45 -13.83 -1.54
CA PRO A 98 -0.63 -13.71 -0.34
C PRO A 98 0.71 -14.47 -0.43
N PHE A 99 0.71 -15.63 -1.07
CA PHE A 99 1.91 -16.45 -1.24
C PHE A 99 2.94 -15.76 -2.14
N THR A 100 2.52 -15.27 -3.31
CA THR A 100 3.43 -14.55 -4.23
C THR A 100 3.89 -13.22 -3.63
N ARG A 101 3.07 -12.58 -2.79
CA ARG A 101 3.46 -11.36 -2.09
C ARG A 101 4.56 -11.62 -1.06
N VAL A 102 4.45 -12.67 -0.26
CA VAL A 102 5.49 -13.04 0.72
C VAL A 102 6.78 -13.44 0.01
N ALA A 103 6.70 -14.24 -1.07
CA ALA A 103 7.86 -14.58 -1.87
C ALA A 103 8.54 -13.34 -2.47
N SER A 104 7.76 -12.38 -2.99
CA SER A 104 8.28 -11.10 -3.49
C SER A 104 8.95 -10.27 -2.39
N SER A 105 8.43 -10.30 -1.18
CA SER A 105 9.05 -9.61 -0.04
C SER A 105 10.39 -10.23 0.32
N PHE A 106 10.50 -11.55 0.29
CA PHE A 106 11.76 -12.26 0.54
C PHE A 106 12.81 -11.92 -0.52
N LEU A 107 12.46 -12.03 -1.80
CA LEU A 107 13.41 -11.76 -2.89
C LEU A 107 13.92 -10.33 -2.86
N ASP A 108 13.05 -9.36 -2.75
CA ASP A 108 13.40 -7.94 -2.79
C ASP A 108 14.18 -7.48 -1.54
N LEU A 109 13.68 -7.80 -0.35
CA LEU A 109 14.23 -7.25 0.87
C LEU A 109 15.39 -8.08 1.43
N ILE A 110 15.33 -9.40 1.31
CA ILE A 110 16.31 -10.28 1.95
C ILE A 110 17.43 -10.62 0.97
N VAL A 111 17.09 -10.94 -0.29
CA VAL A 111 18.07 -11.35 -1.28
C VAL A 111 18.74 -10.13 -1.93
N GLU A 112 17.94 -9.14 -2.39
CA GLU A 112 18.46 -7.99 -3.13
C GLU A 112 18.89 -6.84 -2.21
N ALA A 113 18.01 -6.39 -1.30
CA ALA A 113 18.25 -5.23 -0.45
C ALA A 113 19.05 -5.56 0.83
N SER A 114 19.39 -6.84 1.06
CA SER A 114 20.18 -7.27 2.25
C SER A 114 19.59 -6.78 3.57
N PHE A 115 18.28 -6.92 3.74
CA PHE A 115 17.63 -6.62 5.01
C PHE A 115 18.34 -7.41 6.14
N ASP A 116 18.84 -6.69 7.13
CA ASP A 116 19.70 -7.27 8.15
C ASP A 116 18.88 -7.98 9.23
N PHE A 117 18.73 -9.30 9.11
CA PHE A 117 18.38 -10.10 10.26
C PHE A 117 19.61 -10.25 11.16
N LYS A 118 19.42 -9.99 12.45
CA LYS A 118 20.48 -10.12 13.45
C LYS A 118 20.17 -11.27 14.40
N ASP A 119 21.20 -12.01 14.76
CA ASP A 119 21.12 -13.00 15.85
C ASP A 119 21.02 -12.31 17.23
N SER A 120 20.93 -13.10 18.29
CA SER A 120 20.87 -12.61 19.65
C SER A 120 22.14 -11.87 20.09
N ALA A 121 23.26 -12.04 19.39
CA ALA A 121 24.51 -11.34 19.60
C ALA A 121 24.67 -10.08 18.76
N GLY A 122 23.67 -9.79 17.87
CA GLY A 122 23.67 -8.61 17.00
C GLY A 122 24.39 -8.80 15.66
N ASN A 123 24.87 -10.02 15.34
CA ASN A 123 25.54 -10.30 14.08
C ASN A 123 24.53 -10.49 12.94
N LYS A 124 24.91 -10.02 11.75
CA LYS A 124 24.09 -10.22 10.54
C LYS A 124 24.01 -11.70 10.19
N VAL A 125 22.79 -12.20 10.03
CA VAL A 125 22.51 -13.59 9.68
C VAL A 125 21.86 -13.68 8.32
N SER A 126 22.43 -14.49 7.43
CA SER A 126 21.76 -14.87 6.17
C SER A 126 20.68 -15.89 6.48
N ILE A 127 19.47 -15.63 6.03
CA ILE A 127 18.32 -16.53 6.22
C ILE A 127 17.82 -17.04 4.87
N ASN A 128 17.39 -18.30 4.85
CA ASN A 128 16.69 -18.86 3.71
C ASN A 128 15.19 -18.59 3.80
N PHE A 129 14.42 -18.97 2.76
CA PHE A 129 12.98 -18.71 2.70
C PHE A 129 12.19 -19.40 3.83
N ASN A 130 12.59 -20.60 4.26
CA ASN A 130 11.92 -21.32 5.35
C ASN A 130 12.15 -20.62 6.71
N ASP A 131 13.36 -20.12 6.93
CA ASP A 131 13.69 -19.31 8.12
C ASP A 131 12.83 -18.04 8.13
N PHE A 132 12.73 -17.36 6.99
CA PHE A 132 11.87 -16.18 6.83
C PHE A 132 10.41 -16.47 7.15
N LEU A 133 9.86 -17.58 6.65
CA LEU A 133 8.48 -18.00 6.97
C LEU A 133 8.30 -18.30 8.46
N SER A 134 9.31 -18.89 9.09
CA SER A 134 9.27 -19.19 10.53
C SER A 134 9.28 -17.91 11.37
N ILE A 135 10.07 -16.91 10.97
CA ILE A 135 10.09 -15.58 11.57
C ILE A 135 8.73 -14.91 11.45
N ILE A 136 8.14 -14.89 10.24
CA ILE A 136 6.80 -14.30 10.04
C ILE A 136 5.74 -14.99 10.91
N LYS A 137 5.79 -16.31 11.03
CA LYS A 137 4.86 -17.08 11.87
C LYS A 137 4.98 -16.74 13.36
N SER A 138 6.19 -16.49 13.85
CA SER A 138 6.43 -16.15 15.26
C SER A 138 6.01 -14.71 15.61
N GLN A 139 5.95 -13.80 14.64
CA GLN A 139 5.60 -12.41 14.86
C GLN A 139 4.09 -12.23 15.11
N GLN A 140 3.75 -11.41 16.10
CA GLN A 140 2.38 -10.94 16.26
C GLN A 140 1.94 -10.13 15.02
N ARG A 141 0.68 -10.26 14.62
CA ARG A 141 0.13 -9.64 13.42
C ARG A 141 0.44 -8.14 13.30
N THR A 142 0.30 -7.40 14.40
CA THR A 142 0.51 -5.95 14.44
C THR A 142 1.98 -5.53 14.43
N GLN A 143 2.89 -6.45 14.75
CA GLN A 143 4.34 -6.23 14.77
C GLN A 143 5.03 -6.62 13.46
N ARG A 144 4.29 -7.21 12.52
CA ARG A 144 4.84 -7.56 11.21
C ARG A 144 5.21 -6.31 10.43
N ASP A 145 6.35 -6.39 9.76
CA ASP A 145 6.76 -5.35 8.81
C ASP A 145 5.73 -5.18 7.69
N GLN A 146 5.58 -3.98 7.19
CA GLN A 146 4.60 -3.62 6.16
C GLN A 146 4.68 -4.49 4.89
N HIS A 147 5.85 -5.01 4.53
CA HIS A 147 6.03 -5.80 3.31
C HIS A 147 5.41 -7.20 3.41
N TRP A 148 5.27 -7.76 4.63
CA TRP A 148 4.61 -9.07 4.87
C TRP A 148 3.44 -9.01 5.84
N ARG A 149 3.05 -7.83 6.32
CA ARG A 149 1.83 -7.64 7.11
C ARG A 149 0.60 -8.00 6.27
N ASN A 150 -0.46 -8.49 6.93
CA ASN A 150 -1.68 -8.91 6.24
C ASN A 150 -2.27 -7.77 5.40
N GLN A 151 -2.63 -8.06 4.14
CA GLN A 151 -3.20 -7.04 3.24
C GLN A 151 -4.48 -6.42 3.80
N SER A 152 -5.27 -7.23 4.54
CA SER A 152 -6.49 -6.74 5.17
C SER A 152 -6.27 -5.64 6.21
N ASP A 153 -5.05 -5.48 6.75
CA ASP A 153 -4.74 -4.42 7.73
C ASP A 153 -4.62 -3.05 7.07
N PHE A 154 -4.25 -3.02 5.79
CA PHE A 154 -4.12 -1.80 5.00
C PHE A 154 -5.47 -1.25 4.53
N LEU A 155 -6.51 -2.09 4.46
CA LEU A 155 -7.80 -1.67 3.94
C LEU A 155 -8.43 -0.63 4.86
N HIS A 156 -8.57 0.60 4.32
CA HIS A 156 -9.10 1.74 5.05
C HIS A 156 -10.63 1.85 4.94
N TYR A 157 -11.21 1.40 3.82
CA TYR A 157 -12.65 1.41 3.59
C TYR A 157 -13.29 0.05 3.89
N GLU A 158 -14.55 0.05 4.35
CA GLU A 158 -15.35 -1.17 4.45
C GLU A 158 -15.61 -1.77 3.06
N LYS A 159 -15.80 -0.89 2.06
CA LYS A 159 -16.03 -1.27 0.67
C LYS A 159 -15.34 -0.28 -0.26
N TYR A 160 -14.62 -0.81 -1.24
CA TYR A 160 -14.05 -0.06 -2.35
C TYR A 160 -14.96 -0.14 -3.57
N ASP A 161 -14.85 0.84 -4.48
CA ASP A 161 -15.54 0.77 -5.77
C ASP A 161 -14.92 -0.31 -6.65
N ASP A 162 -13.58 -0.43 -6.64
CA ASP A 162 -12.88 -1.50 -7.36
C ASP A 162 -11.79 -2.17 -6.48
N TYR A 163 -11.76 -3.50 -6.56
CA TYR A 163 -10.70 -4.37 -6.06
C TYR A 163 -10.01 -4.99 -7.27
N PHE A 164 -8.78 -4.62 -7.50
CA PHE A 164 -7.98 -5.19 -8.58
C PHE A 164 -7.06 -6.29 -8.06
N CYS A 165 -6.71 -7.21 -8.95
CA CYS A 165 -5.73 -8.26 -8.68
C CYS A 165 -4.44 -7.97 -9.44
N LEU A 166 -3.29 -8.01 -8.76
CA LEU A 166 -2.00 -7.75 -9.39
C LEU A 166 -1.69 -8.76 -10.50
N GLU A 167 -2.17 -9.98 -10.36
CA GLU A 167 -2.02 -11.04 -11.36
C GLU A 167 -2.77 -10.73 -12.68
N SER A 168 -3.65 -9.74 -12.66
CA SER A 168 -4.37 -9.20 -13.83
C SER A 168 -4.19 -7.68 -13.93
N PHE A 169 -2.97 -7.18 -13.70
CA PHE A 169 -2.70 -5.75 -13.57
C PHE A 169 -3.04 -4.94 -14.83
N SER A 170 -2.92 -5.53 -16.03
CA SER A 170 -3.34 -4.89 -17.28
C SER A 170 -4.82 -4.43 -17.23
N LYS A 171 -5.72 -5.25 -16.67
CA LYS A 171 -7.13 -4.89 -16.50
C LYS A 171 -7.31 -3.70 -15.53
N ALA A 172 -6.48 -3.62 -14.51
CA ALA A 172 -6.46 -2.47 -13.60
C ALA A 172 -6.01 -1.20 -14.34
N ILE A 173 -4.93 -1.30 -15.13
CA ILE A 173 -4.41 -0.19 -15.94
C ILE A 173 -5.50 0.33 -16.88
N ASP A 174 -6.13 -0.56 -17.66
CA ASP A 174 -7.17 -0.18 -18.62
C ASP A 174 -8.34 0.53 -17.91
N LYS A 175 -8.80 -0.01 -16.80
CA LYS A 175 -9.90 0.57 -16.03
C LYS A 175 -9.54 1.92 -15.43
N LEU A 176 -8.36 2.05 -14.86
CA LEU A 176 -7.90 3.30 -14.23
C LEU A 176 -7.65 4.38 -15.29
N ASN A 177 -7.06 4.02 -16.42
CA ASN A 177 -6.87 4.93 -17.56
C ASN A 177 -8.23 5.43 -18.09
N SER A 178 -9.27 4.58 -18.14
CA SER A 178 -10.62 4.98 -18.55
C SER A 178 -11.29 5.96 -17.58
N LYS A 179 -10.73 6.11 -16.37
CA LYS A 179 -11.15 7.09 -15.35
C LYS A 179 -10.23 8.33 -15.30
N GLU A 180 -9.48 8.58 -16.36
CA GLU A 180 -8.54 9.71 -16.47
C GLU A 180 -7.38 9.67 -15.45
N PHE A 181 -7.11 8.47 -14.89
CA PHE A 181 -5.93 8.23 -14.05
C PHE A 181 -4.93 7.37 -14.81
N LYS A 182 -3.96 8.02 -15.46
CA LYS A 182 -2.92 7.34 -16.23
C LYS A 182 -1.98 6.56 -15.31
N VAL A 183 -1.92 5.26 -15.51
CA VAL A 183 -1.00 4.37 -14.77
C VAL A 183 0.28 4.18 -15.55
N TYR A 184 1.40 4.41 -14.89
CA TYR A 184 2.75 4.14 -15.39
C TYR A 184 3.27 2.84 -14.77
N ASP A 185 3.44 1.79 -15.58
CA ASP A 185 4.01 0.54 -15.09
C ASP A 185 5.54 0.66 -15.05
N THR A 186 6.09 0.70 -13.85
CA THR A 186 7.55 0.86 -13.63
C THR A 186 8.27 -0.48 -13.45
N ARG A 187 7.59 -1.59 -13.73
CA ARG A 187 8.12 -2.96 -13.56
C ARG A 187 8.75 -3.50 -14.86
N SER A 188 8.68 -2.75 -15.95
CA SER A 188 9.23 -3.11 -17.26
C SER A 188 10.69 -2.69 -17.40
#